data_2c8e3bd6dd1e1b53c688f21aba54b83e
#
_entry.id   2c8e3bd6dd1e1b53c688f21aba54b83e
#
_cell.length_a   1.000
_cell.length_b   1.000
_cell.length_c   1.000
_cell.angle_alpha   90.00
_cell.angle_beta   90.00
_cell.angle_gamma   90.00
#
_symmetry.space_group_name_H-M   'P 1'
#
loop_
_entity.id
_entity.type
_entity.pdbx_description
1 polymer ?
#
loop_
_entity_poly.entity_id
_entity_poly.type
_entity_poly.pdbx_seq_one_letter_code
_entity_poly.pdbx_strand_id
1 'polypeptide(L)'
;MSDALNYLVKARPDAIGPYLAFLKEAGRHLDPKTRNLISVITKVHSQTRNGFRQYLGRALREGASPDEVLDALLMAFPALGLAKIIWAIDIILEMNIPGFDPARLGGKAKAEWHDVAALADLPADGVKRLEAGERGLFVLRTPAEIRFYDSRCPHQVTNIPELAIQGRTLTCPKHEWAFDLASGACIAKGNSPLNRLEHRVTGERLEVLW
;
A
#
# COMPACT_ATOMS: atom_id res chain seq x y z
N MET A 1 5.44 -14.76 3.01
CA MET A 1 5.62 -15.90 2.08
C MET A 1 4.23 -16.38 1.66
N SER A 2 4.07 -16.99 0.48
CA SER A 2 2.78 -17.62 0.13
C SER A 2 2.60 -18.93 0.91
N ASP A 3 1.34 -19.35 1.12
CA ASP A 3 1.04 -20.58 1.87
C ASP A 3 1.66 -21.81 1.20
N ALA A 4 1.68 -21.83 -0.14
CA ALA A 4 2.33 -22.90 -0.90
C ALA A 4 3.85 -22.98 -0.62
N LEU A 5 4.54 -21.84 -0.56
CA LEU A 5 5.96 -21.84 -0.21
C LEU A 5 6.21 -22.23 1.25
N ASN A 6 5.36 -21.76 2.16
CA ASN A 6 5.40 -22.19 3.57
C ASN A 6 5.19 -23.71 3.71
N TYR A 7 4.27 -24.29 2.94
CA TYR A 7 4.07 -25.72 2.87
C TYR A 7 5.34 -26.45 2.41
N LEU A 8 5.96 -25.99 1.31
CA LEU A 8 7.20 -26.61 0.79
C LEU A 8 8.36 -26.52 1.78
N VAL A 9 8.50 -25.39 2.47
CA VAL A 9 9.52 -25.22 3.53
C VAL A 9 9.35 -26.25 4.65
N LYS A 10 8.09 -26.56 5.04
CA LYS A 10 7.80 -27.54 6.07
C LYS A 10 7.94 -28.97 5.56
N ALA A 11 7.48 -29.24 4.32
CA ALA A 11 7.46 -30.57 3.76
C ALA A 11 8.85 -31.05 3.27
N ARG A 12 9.66 -30.14 2.74
CA ARG A 12 10.97 -30.46 2.13
C ARG A 12 12.02 -29.40 2.47
N PRO A 13 12.37 -29.21 3.77
CA PRO A 13 13.25 -28.15 4.25
C PRO A 13 14.65 -28.23 3.59
N ASP A 14 15.21 -29.41 3.44
CA ASP A 14 16.55 -29.61 2.87
C ASP A 14 16.61 -29.26 1.38
N ALA A 15 15.52 -29.40 0.65
CA ALA A 15 15.45 -29.04 -0.76
C ALA A 15 15.22 -27.54 -0.97
N ILE A 16 14.39 -26.92 -0.12
CA ILE A 16 14.00 -25.50 -0.27
C ILE A 16 14.92 -24.56 0.51
N GLY A 17 15.54 -25.02 1.60
CA GLY A 17 16.45 -24.22 2.41
C GLY A 17 17.58 -23.56 1.61
N PRO A 18 18.34 -24.31 0.78
CA PRO A 18 19.40 -23.75 -0.08
C PRO A 18 18.89 -22.68 -1.05
N TYR A 19 17.69 -22.87 -1.62
CA TYR A 19 17.06 -21.86 -2.49
C TYR A 19 16.74 -20.57 -1.76
N LEU A 20 16.20 -20.65 -0.55
CA LEU A 20 15.92 -19.46 0.27
C LEU A 20 17.21 -18.75 0.71
N ALA A 21 18.25 -19.51 1.04
CA ALA A 21 19.59 -18.96 1.34
C ALA A 21 20.18 -18.25 0.12
N PHE A 22 20.09 -18.85 -1.06
CA PHE A 22 20.49 -18.21 -2.32
C PHE A 22 19.75 -16.88 -2.55
N LEU A 23 18.41 -16.85 -2.41
CA LEU A 23 17.64 -15.62 -2.61
C LEU A 23 18.04 -14.51 -1.64
N LYS A 24 18.39 -14.87 -0.41
CA LYS A 24 18.87 -13.93 0.61
C LYS A 24 20.24 -13.35 0.22
N GLU A 25 21.16 -14.21 -0.21
CA GLU A 25 22.52 -13.83 -0.53
C GLU A 25 22.62 -13.09 -1.88
N ALA A 26 21.87 -13.52 -2.89
CA ALA A 26 21.87 -12.92 -4.23
C ALA A 26 21.49 -11.42 -4.23
N GLY A 27 20.71 -10.99 -3.25
CA GLY A 27 20.33 -9.58 -3.11
C GLY A 27 21.11 -8.78 -2.07
N ARG A 28 22.18 -9.31 -1.52
CA ARG A 28 22.88 -8.78 -0.35
C ARG A 28 23.41 -7.36 -0.53
N HIS A 29 23.91 -7.02 -1.71
CA HIS A 29 24.53 -5.73 -1.99
C HIS A 29 23.59 -4.71 -2.61
N LEU A 30 22.30 -5.05 -2.78
CA LEU A 30 21.27 -4.16 -3.29
C LEU A 30 20.47 -3.57 -2.12
N ASP A 31 20.15 -2.30 -2.21
CA ASP A 31 19.19 -1.69 -1.30
C ASP A 31 17.79 -2.34 -1.44
N PRO A 32 16.94 -2.30 -0.42
CA PRO A 32 15.65 -2.98 -0.42
C PRO A 32 14.73 -2.58 -1.57
N LYS A 33 14.72 -1.29 -1.96
CA LYS A 33 13.90 -0.77 -3.06
C LYS A 33 14.34 -1.38 -4.39
N THR A 34 15.61 -1.26 -4.74
CA THR A 34 16.18 -1.81 -5.97
C THR A 34 15.97 -3.32 -6.07
N ARG A 35 16.22 -4.05 -4.98
CA ARG A 35 15.98 -5.50 -4.92
C ARG A 35 14.52 -5.86 -5.20
N ASN A 36 13.57 -5.11 -4.67
CA ASN A 36 12.16 -5.37 -4.90
C ASN A 36 11.73 -5.00 -6.33
N LEU A 37 12.27 -3.93 -6.93
CA LEU A 37 12.03 -3.60 -8.34
C LEU A 37 12.52 -4.71 -9.28
N ILE A 38 13.73 -5.23 -9.07
CA ILE A 38 14.25 -6.39 -9.81
C ILE A 38 13.33 -7.60 -9.61
N SER A 39 12.85 -7.82 -8.38
CA SER A 39 11.92 -8.91 -8.10
C SER A 39 10.57 -8.72 -8.82
N VAL A 40 10.07 -7.50 -8.95
CA VAL A 40 8.89 -7.18 -9.79
C VAL A 40 9.13 -7.67 -11.22
N ILE A 41 10.24 -7.29 -11.84
CA ILE A 41 10.56 -7.68 -13.22
C ILE A 41 10.69 -9.19 -13.38
N THR A 42 11.30 -9.89 -12.41
CA THR A 42 11.38 -11.36 -12.46
C THR A 42 10.00 -12.02 -12.39
N LYS A 43 9.03 -11.41 -11.70
CA LYS A 43 7.65 -11.90 -11.63
C LYS A 43 6.86 -11.60 -12.90
N VAL A 44 7.17 -10.51 -13.60
CA VAL A 44 6.65 -10.25 -14.95
C VAL A 44 7.19 -11.30 -15.93
N HIS A 45 8.49 -11.60 -15.89
CA HIS A 45 9.07 -12.64 -16.73
C HIS A 45 8.38 -13.99 -16.55
N SER A 46 8.19 -14.42 -15.31
CA SER A 46 7.58 -15.71 -14.96
C SER A 46 6.05 -15.69 -14.91
N GLN A 47 5.42 -14.54 -15.16
CA GLN A 47 3.96 -14.31 -15.13
C GLN A 47 3.27 -14.86 -13.87
N THR A 48 3.94 -14.74 -12.72
CA THR A 48 3.39 -15.15 -11.42
C THR A 48 2.59 -14.03 -10.78
N ARG A 49 1.28 -13.99 -11.03
CA ARG A 49 0.36 -12.93 -10.59
C ARG A 49 0.46 -12.59 -9.09
N ASN A 50 0.38 -13.59 -8.22
CA ASN A 50 0.46 -13.37 -6.78
C ASN A 50 1.85 -12.89 -6.35
N GLY A 51 2.90 -13.40 -6.98
CA GLY A 51 4.26 -12.95 -6.78
C GLY A 51 4.45 -11.49 -7.20
N PHE A 52 3.92 -11.11 -8.37
CA PHE A 52 3.95 -9.74 -8.86
C PHE A 52 3.28 -8.78 -7.89
N ARG A 53 2.03 -9.05 -7.48
CA ARG A 53 1.31 -8.23 -6.48
C ARG A 53 2.09 -8.09 -5.17
N GLN A 54 2.69 -9.17 -4.69
CA GLN A 54 3.46 -9.18 -3.45
C GLN A 54 4.72 -8.31 -3.55
N TYR A 55 5.51 -8.45 -4.63
CA TYR A 55 6.76 -7.71 -4.79
C TYR A 55 6.52 -6.26 -5.18
N LEU A 56 5.49 -5.96 -5.97
CA LEU A 56 5.04 -4.59 -6.22
C LEU A 56 4.68 -3.88 -4.92
N GLY A 57 3.84 -4.51 -4.07
CA GLY A 57 3.51 -3.95 -2.77
C GLY A 57 4.72 -3.77 -1.85
N ARG A 58 5.74 -4.64 -1.94
CA ARG A 58 7.01 -4.44 -1.20
C ARG A 58 7.82 -3.29 -1.76
N ALA A 59 7.98 -3.19 -3.07
CA ALA A 59 8.72 -2.10 -3.70
C ALA A 59 8.16 -0.73 -3.29
N LEU A 60 6.84 -0.57 -3.33
CA LEU A 60 6.17 0.66 -2.90
C LEU A 60 6.37 0.97 -1.40
N ARG A 61 6.34 -0.04 -0.52
CA ARG A 61 6.64 0.14 0.90
C ARG A 61 8.08 0.52 1.20
N GLU A 62 9.01 0.05 0.38
CA GLU A 62 10.45 0.39 0.47
C GLU A 62 10.77 1.71 -0.26
N GLY A 63 9.74 2.48 -0.63
CA GLY A 63 9.88 3.82 -1.17
C GLY A 63 10.06 3.90 -2.69
N ALA A 64 9.75 2.83 -3.43
CA ALA A 64 9.65 2.95 -4.88
C ALA A 64 8.42 3.79 -5.24
N SER A 65 8.59 4.77 -6.12
CA SER A 65 7.48 5.51 -6.69
C SER A 65 6.78 4.70 -7.80
N PRO A 66 5.53 5.02 -8.13
CA PRO A 66 4.86 4.47 -9.30
C PRO A 66 5.64 4.71 -10.60
N ASP A 67 6.25 5.89 -10.76
CA ASP A 67 7.11 6.21 -11.90
C ASP A 67 8.31 5.26 -11.98
N GLU A 68 9.03 5.02 -10.87
CA GLU A 68 10.15 4.08 -10.84
C GLU A 68 9.72 2.64 -11.18
N VAL A 69 8.51 2.24 -10.79
CA VAL A 69 7.96 0.92 -11.16
C VAL A 69 7.69 0.86 -12.66
N LEU A 70 7.09 1.91 -13.24
CA LEU A 70 6.83 1.97 -14.68
C LEU A 70 8.11 2.04 -15.48
N ASP A 71 9.11 2.80 -15.04
CA ASP A 71 10.43 2.86 -15.67
C ASP A 71 11.11 1.48 -15.67
N ALA A 72 11.05 0.77 -14.53
CA ALA A 72 11.60 -0.59 -14.47
C ALA A 72 10.90 -1.55 -15.45
N LEU A 73 9.57 -1.47 -15.58
CA LEU A 73 8.81 -2.25 -16.56
C LEU A 73 9.18 -1.89 -18.00
N LEU A 74 9.28 -0.59 -18.31
CA LEU A 74 9.63 -0.10 -19.65
C LEU A 74 11.08 -0.46 -20.02
N MET A 75 12.02 -0.36 -19.09
CA MET A 75 13.41 -0.81 -19.29
C MET A 75 13.50 -2.31 -19.56
N ALA A 76 12.60 -3.11 -19.01
CA ALA A 76 12.54 -4.53 -19.26
C ALA A 76 11.84 -4.92 -20.58
N PHE A 77 11.16 -3.98 -21.24
CA PHE A 77 10.42 -4.21 -22.48
C PHE A 77 11.23 -4.91 -23.59
N PRO A 78 12.51 -4.51 -23.90
CA PRO A 78 13.27 -5.17 -24.96
C PRO A 78 13.51 -6.67 -24.71
N ALA A 79 13.59 -7.08 -23.44
CA ALA A 79 13.81 -8.47 -23.04
C ALA A 79 12.51 -9.26 -22.87
N LEU A 80 11.44 -8.63 -22.42
CA LEU A 80 10.20 -9.29 -22.03
C LEU A 80 9.10 -9.25 -23.10
N GLY A 81 9.13 -8.24 -23.95
CA GLY A 81 8.09 -7.98 -24.95
C GLY A 81 6.85 -7.30 -24.36
N LEU A 82 6.09 -6.62 -25.24
CA LEU A 82 4.95 -5.80 -24.87
C LEU A 82 3.85 -6.59 -24.13
N ALA A 83 3.56 -7.81 -24.56
CA ALA A 83 2.50 -8.63 -23.98
C ALA A 83 2.68 -8.86 -22.47
N LYS A 84 3.91 -9.10 -22.02
CA LYS A 84 4.20 -9.26 -20.59
C LYS A 84 4.12 -7.96 -19.81
N ILE A 85 4.48 -6.85 -20.44
CA ILE A 85 4.34 -5.52 -19.82
C ILE A 85 2.85 -5.18 -19.66
N ILE A 86 2.03 -5.38 -20.70
CA ILE A 86 0.57 -5.19 -20.63
C ILE A 86 -0.04 -6.07 -19.53
N TRP A 87 0.33 -7.35 -19.46
CA TRP A 87 -0.11 -8.23 -18.38
C TRP A 87 0.22 -7.66 -16.97
N ALA A 88 1.38 -7.03 -16.80
CA ALA A 88 1.76 -6.40 -15.54
C ALA A 88 0.90 -5.16 -15.25
N ILE A 89 0.66 -4.33 -16.27
CA ILE A 89 -0.19 -3.15 -16.15
C ILE A 89 -1.63 -3.53 -15.81
N ASP A 90 -2.21 -4.56 -16.44
CA ASP A 90 -3.55 -5.04 -16.10
C ASP A 90 -3.67 -5.36 -14.60
N ILE A 91 -2.63 -6.00 -14.02
CA ILE A 91 -2.63 -6.30 -12.58
C ILE A 91 -2.49 -5.04 -11.73
N ILE A 92 -1.69 -4.06 -12.16
CA ILE A 92 -1.58 -2.76 -11.48
C ILE A 92 -2.94 -2.07 -11.44
N LEU A 93 -3.64 -2.01 -12.57
CA LEU A 93 -4.98 -1.42 -12.68
C LEU A 93 -5.99 -2.12 -11.77
N GLU A 94 -5.99 -3.45 -11.75
CA GLU A 94 -6.86 -4.22 -10.85
C GLU A 94 -6.55 -3.99 -9.36
N MET A 95 -5.30 -3.68 -9.02
CA MET A 95 -4.92 -3.35 -7.65
C MET A 95 -5.44 -1.97 -7.23
N ASN A 96 -5.88 -1.15 -8.17
CA ASN A 96 -6.41 0.19 -7.96
C ASN A 96 -5.57 1.02 -6.98
N ILE A 97 -4.27 1.11 -7.26
CA ILE A 97 -3.32 1.90 -6.46
C ILE A 97 -3.34 3.34 -6.98
N PRO A 98 -3.76 4.35 -6.18
CA PRO A 98 -3.97 5.72 -6.67
C PRO A 98 -2.71 6.37 -7.24
N GLY A 99 -1.53 5.96 -6.79
CA GLY A 99 -0.28 6.46 -7.31
C GLY A 99 -0.03 6.13 -8.78
N PHE A 100 -0.72 5.12 -9.35
CA PHE A 100 -0.64 4.76 -10.76
C PHE A 100 -1.71 5.42 -11.64
N ASP A 101 -2.46 6.38 -11.11
CA ASP A 101 -3.30 7.24 -11.94
C ASP A 101 -2.41 8.02 -12.92
N PRO A 102 -2.66 7.93 -14.26
CA PRO A 102 -1.86 8.64 -15.26
C PRO A 102 -1.78 10.16 -15.04
N ALA A 103 -2.80 10.75 -14.42
CA ALA A 103 -2.81 12.17 -14.07
C ALA A 103 -1.78 12.54 -12.99
N ARG A 104 -1.31 11.57 -12.23
CA ARG A 104 -0.36 11.73 -11.10
C ARG A 104 1.06 11.30 -11.41
N LEU A 105 1.26 10.63 -12.52
CA LEU A 105 2.58 10.14 -12.96
C LEU A 105 3.45 11.28 -13.50
N GLY A 106 4.76 11.11 -13.46
CA GLY A 106 5.73 12.10 -13.91
C GLY A 106 5.84 13.32 -13.00
N GLY A 107 5.51 13.18 -11.72
CA GLY A 107 5.58 14.27 -10.74
C GLY A 107 4.61 15.41 -11.02
N LYS A 108 3.61 15.19 -11.90
CA LYS A 108 2.68 16.24 -12.33
C LYS A 108 1.54 16.51 -11.36
N ALA A 109 1.21 15.58 -10.49
CA ALA A 109 0.22 15.82 -9.44
C ALA A 109 0.92 16.51 -8.26
N LYS A 110 0.82 17.84 -8.19
CA LYS A 110 1.03 18.51 -6.91
C LYS A 110 -0.04 18.01 -5.94
N ALA A 111 0.38 17.70 -4.71
CA ALA A 111 -0.61 17.45 -3.67
C ALA A 111 -1.52 18.68 -3.56
N GLU A 112 -2.82 18.45 -3.61
CA GLU A 112 -3.83 19.50 -3.55
C GLU A 112 -4.68 19.34 -2.29
N TRP A 113 -5.23 20.46 -1.82
CA TRP A 113 -6.15 20.46 -0.70
C TRP A 113 -7.56 20.08 -1.18
N HIS A 114 -8.08 19.00 -0.61
CA HIS A 114 -9.41 18.50 -0.91
C HIS A 114 -10.35 18.76 0.26
N ASP A 115 -11.47 19.40 0.00
CA ASP A 115 -12.55 19.57 0.95
C ASP A 115 -13.25 18.22 1.18
N VAL A 116 -13.22 17.72 2.42
CA VAL A 116 -13.66 16.35 2.73
C VAL A 116 -14.90 16.29 3.61
N ALA A 117 -15.14 17.28 4.47
CA ALA A 117 -16.29 17.32 5.35
C ALA A 117 -16.46 18.70 6.02
N ALA A 118 -17.65 18.99 6.52
CA ALA A 118 -17.82 20.04 7.52
C ALA A 118 -17.39 19.52 8.91
N LEU A 119 -16.85 20.42 9.73
CA LEU A 119 -16.46 20.08 11.11
C LEU A 119 -17.65 19.57 11.94
N ALA A 120 -18.85 20.09 11.63
CA ALA A 120 -20.11 19.68 12.26
C ALA A 120 -20.54 18.25 11.90
N ASP A 121 -20.07 17.71 10.77
CA ASP A 121 -20.41 16.34 10.32
C ASP A 121 -19.63 15.26 11.08
N LEU A 122 -18.62 15.66 11.88
CA LEU A 122 -17.82 14.76 12.68
C LEU A 122 -18.31 14.69 14.12
N PRO A 123 -18.25 13.51 14.77
CA PRO A 123 -18.50 13.39 16.19
C PRO A 123 -17.52 14.31 16.96
N ALA A 124 -17.95 14.86 18.11
CA ALA A 124 -17.09 15.72 18.93
C ALA A 124 -15.86 14.95 19.51
N ASP A 125 -16.02 13.66 19.75
CA ASP A 125 -14.96 12.71 20.11
C ASP A 125 -15.32 11.36 19.47
N GLY A 126 -14.40 10.80 18.71
CA GLY A 126 -14.59 9.50 18.07
C GLY A 126 -13.96 9.39 16.68
N VAL A 127 -14.26 8.27 16.05
CA VAL A 127 -13.76 7.92 14.73
C VAL A 127 -14.91 7.88 13.74
N LYS A 128 -14.67 8.39 12.53
CA LYS A 128 -15.59 8.29 11.40
C LYS A 128 -14.84 7.94 10.14
N ARG A 129 -15.47 7.15 9.27
CA ARG A 129 -15.00 6.95 7.91
C ARG A 129 -15.68 7.97 6.98
N LEU A 130 -14.90 8.58 6.11
CA LEU A 130 -15.35 9.53 5.10
C LEU A 130 -15.01 9.01 3.71
N GLU A 131 -15.82 9.40 2.74
CA GLU A 131 -15.55 9.22 1.32
C GLU A 131 -15.35 10.59 0.67
N ALA A 132 -14.20 10.82 0.06
CA ALA A 132 -13.89 12.04 -0.67
C ALA A 132 -13.52 11.69 -2.11
N GLY A 133 -14.52 11.76 -3.01
CA GLY A 133 -14.42 11.22 -4.35
C GLY A 133 -14.20 9.70 -4.30
N GLU A 134 -13.13 9.22 -4.93
CA GLU A 134 -12.76 7.80 -4.92
C GLU A 134 -11.87 7.39 -3.73
N ARG A 135 -11.60 8.31 -2.80
CA ARG A 135 -10.70 8.07 -1.68
C ARG A 135 -11.46 7.93 -0.37
N GLY A 136 -11.29 6.79 0.30
CA GLY A 136 -11.76 6.60 1.66
C GLY A 136 -10.74 7.15 2.67
N LEU A 137 -11.24 7.76 3.74
CA LEU A 137 -10.44 8.33 4.80
C LEU A 137 -10.99 7.87 6.16
N PHE A 138 -10.11 7.66 7.12
CA PHE A 138 -10.50 7.60 8.53
C PHE A 138 -10.14 8.90 9.21
N VAL A 139 -11.05 9.47 9.95
CA VAL A 139 -10.82 10.64 10.78
C VAL A 139 -11.05 10.28 12.25
N LEU A 140 -10.05 10.54 13.07
CA LEU A 140 -10.19 10.61 14.52
C LEU A 140 -10.32 12.07 14.91
N ARG A 141 -11.39 12.43 15.61
CA ARG A 141 -11.56 13.72 16.26
C ARG A 141 -11.61 13.53 17.77
N THR A 142 -10.88 14.36 18.47
CA THR A 142 -10.92 14.50 19.93
C THR A 142 -11.03 15.98 20.28
N PRO A 143 -11.32 16.35 21.54
CA PRO A 143 -11.30 17.77 21.95
C PRO A 143 -9.93 18.45 21.74
N ALA A 144 -8.84 17.68 21.67
CA ALA A 144 -7.48 18.20 21.55
C ALA A 144 -6.96 18.24 20.10
N GLU A 145 -7.43 17.34 19.23
CA GLU A 145 -6.85 17.18 17.88
C GLU A 145 -7.77 16.48 16.91
N ILE A 146 -7.45 16.65 15.62
CA ILE A 146 -8.02 15.88 14.51
C ILE A 146 -6.88 15.17 13.80
N ARG A 147 -7.10 13.93 13.37
CA ARG A 147 -6.13 13.13 12.59
C ARG A 147 -6.83 12.46 11.42
N PHE A 148 -6.18 12.52 10.26
CA PHE A 148 -6.65 11.85 9.07
C PHE A 148 -5.70 10.74 8.65
N TYR A 149 -6.27 9.62 8.24
CA TYR A 149 -5.55 8.47 7.71
C TYR A 149 -6.19 8.01 6.41
N ASP A 150 -5.37 7.53 5.49
CA ASP A 150 -5.87 6.82 4.31
C ASP A 150 -6.60 5.54 4.75
N SER A 151 -7.75 5.23 4.16
CA SER A 151 -8.49 4.00 4.48
C SER A 151 -7.82 2.73 3.95
N ARG A 152 -6.74 2.85 3.20
CA ARG A 152 -6.03 1.72 2.63
C ARG A 152 -5.06 1.12 3.63
N CYS A 153 -5.19 -0.20 3.81
CA CYS A 153 -4.28 -0.96 4.65
C CYS A 153 -2.85 -0.90 4.07
N PRO A 154 -1.84 -0.51 4.86
CA PRO A 154 -0.45 -0.46 4.39
C PRO A 154 0.12 -1.84 4.00
N HIS A 155 -0.56 -2.94 4.36
CA HIS A 155 -0.14 -4.29 4.00
C HIS A 155 -0.35 -4.61 2.52
N GLN A 156 -1.58 -4.43 1.98
CA GLN A 156 -1.94 -4.80 0.61
C GLN A 156 -2.93 -3.84 -0.05
N VAL A 157 -2.92 -2.58 0.35
CA VAL A 157 -3.78 -1.52 -0.22
C VAL A 157 -5.29 -1.84 -0.16
N THR A 158 -5.68 -2.75 0.73
CA THR A 158 -7.10 -3.10 0.95
C THR A 158 -7.82 -1.88 1.52
N ASN A 159 -8.88 -1.44 0.87
CA ASN A 159 -9.74 -0.40 1.39
C ASN A 159 -10.50 -0.96 2.62
N ILE A 160 -10.19 -0.43 3.80
CA ILE A 160 -10.76 -0.90 5.06
C ILE A 160 -12.15 -0.28 5.23
N PRO A 161 -13.21 -1.09 5.48
CA PRO A 161 -14.56 -0.58 5.63
C PRO A 161 -14.78 0.06 7.00
N GLU A 162 -15.84 0.87 7.13
CA GLU A 162 -16.23 1.51 8.39
C GLU A 162 -16.51 0.50 9.52
N LEU A 163 -17.08 -0.64 9.19
CA LEU A 163 -17.38 -1.73 10.14
C LEU A 163 -16.13 -2.31 10.85
N ALA A 164 -14.95 -1.99 10.34
CA ALA A 164 -13.68 -2.39 10.94
C ALA A 164 -13.28 -1.53 12.16
N ILE A 165 -14.02 -0.46 12.44
CA ILE A 165 -13.77 0.45 13.57
C ILE A 165 -14.36 -0.16 14.84
N GLN A 166 -13.54 -0.29 15.88
CA GLN A 166 -13.93 -0.64 17.23
C GLN A 166 -13.33 0.37 18.22
N GLY A 167 -14.11 1.35 18.63
CA GLY A 167 -13.62 2.48 19.42
C GLY A 167 -12.56 3.29 18.65
N ARG A 168 -11.30 3.27 19.11
CA ARG A 168 -10.15 3.91 18.42
C ARG A 168 -9.24 2.90 17.73
N THR A 169 -9.65 1.64 17.66
CA THR A 169 -8.91 0.59 16.96
C THR A 169 -9.55 0.32 15.60
N LEU A 170 -8.72 0.20 14.56
CA LEU A 170 -9.11 -0.18 13.22
C LEU A 170 -8.48 -1.53 12.88
N THR A 171 -9.30 -2.54 12.54
CA THR A 171 -8.80 -3.87 12.19
C THR A 171 -9.10 -4.18 10.72
N CYS A 172 -8.06 -4.38 9.91
CA CYS A 172 -8.21 -4.75 8.51
C CYS A 172 -8.84 -6.15 8.39
N PRO A 173 -9.99 -6.30 7.70
CA PRO A 173 -10.70 -7.59 7.66
C PRO A 173 -9.98 -8.68 6.86
N LYS A 174 -9.00 -8.30 6.03
CA LYS A 174 -8.32 -9.24 5.13
C LYS A 174 -7.24 -10.07 5.82
N HIS A 175 -6.40 -9.44 6.66
CA HIS A 175 -5.29 -10.11 7.35
C HIS A 175 -5.19 -9.69 8.82
N GLU A 176 -6.21 -9.06 9.35
CA GLU A 176 -6.35 -8.69 10.77
C GLU A 176 -5.20 -7.82 11.32
N TRP A 177 -4.56 -7.03 10.43
CA TRP A 177 -3.68 -5.98 10.92
C TRP A 177 -4.51 -4.97 11.68
N ALA A 178 -4.14 -4.71 12.92
CA ALA A 178 -4.85 -3.77 13.77
C ALA A 178 -4.01 -2.52 14.00
N PHE A 179 -4.70 -1.38 14.03
CA PHE A 179 -4.09 -0.07 14.14
C PHE A 179 -4.76 0.74 15.25
N ASP A 180 -3.95 1.45 16.03
CA ASP A 180 -4.44 2.46 16.95
C ASP A 180 -4.57 3.79 16.21
N LEU A 181 -5.76 4.34 16.10
CA LEU A 181 -6.03 5.59 15.40
C LEU A 181 -5.56 6.84 16.17
N ALA A 182 -5.25 6.71 17.47
CA ALA A 182 -4.67 7.80 18.23
C ALA A 182 -3.18 8.03 17.90
N SER A 183 -2.45 6.98 17.50
CA SER A 183 -1.04 7.07 17.10
C SER A 183 -0.80 6.82 15.62
N GLY A 184 -1.71 6.12 14.95
CA GLY A 184 -1.52 5.55 13.62
C GLY A 184 -0.70 4.27 13.59
N ALA A 185 -0.19 3.83 14.74
CA ALA A 185 0.69 2.67 14.84
C ALA A 185 -0.05 1.36 14.54
N CYS A 186 0.64 0.42 13.91
CA CYS A 186 0.18 -0.96 13.84
C CYS A 186 0.42 -1.64 15.18
N ILE A 187 -0.65 -2.13 15.82
CA ILE A 187 -0.62 -2.73 17.17
C ILE A 187 -0.75 -4.26 17.15
N ALA A 188 -1.12 -4.85 16.00
CA ALA A 188 -1.19 -6.30 15.88
C ALA A 188 -1.00 -6.76 14.43
N LYS A 189 -0.37 -7.93 14.27
CA LYS A 189 -0.17 -8.70 13.03
C LYS A 189 0.61 -8.01 11.91
N GLY A 190 1.05 -6.75 12.10
CA GLY A 190 1.80 -5.99 11.09
C GLY A 190 2.93 -5.16 11.68
N ASN A 191 3.63 -4.44 10.82
CA ASN A 191 4.81 -3.64 11.19
C ASN A 191 4.87 -2.25 10.56
N SER A 192 3.86 -1.87 9.76
CA SER A 192 3.81 -0.56 9.12
C SER A 192 2.63 0.23 9.65
N PRO A 193 2.79 1.52 10.00
CA PRO A 193 1.70 2.37 10.47
C PRO A 193 0.71 2.70 9.36
N LEU A 194 -0.46 3.20 9.72
CA LEU A 194 -1.38 3.83 8.78
C LEU A 194 -0.74 5.05 8.13
N ASN A 195 -1.08 5.29 6.87
CA ASN A 195 -0.66 6.49 6.17
C ASN A 195 -1.43 7.70 6.71
N ARG A 196 -0.76 8.54 7.50
CA ARG A 196 -1.31 9.79 8.03
C ARG A 196 -1.27 10.86 6.95
N LEU A 197 -2.37 11.61 6.82
CA LEU A 197 -2.52 12.69 5.85
C LEU A 197 -2.49 14.04 6.55
N GLU A 198 -1.87 15.02 5.89
CA GLU A 198 -1.94 16.41 6.34
C GLU A 198 -3.36 16.95 6.19
N HIS A 199 -3.79 17.77 7.13
CA HIS A 199 -5.10 18.39 7.11
C HIS A 199 -5.04 19.81 7.63
N ARG A 200 -6.05 20.60 7.29
CA ARG A 200 -6.28 21.93 7.83
C ARG A 200 -7.79 22.19 8.02
N VAL A 201 -8.09 23.14 8.86
CA VAL A 201 -9.46 23.66 9.05
C VAL A 201 -9.53 25.03 8.41
N THR A 202 -10.43 25.19 7.43
CA THR A 202 -10.67 26.45 6.73
C THR A 202 -12.12 26.87 7.00
N GLY A 203 -12.31 27.82 7.93
CA GLY A 203 -13.63 28.13 8.45
C GLY A 203 -14.25 26.93 9.17
N GLU A 204 -15.37 26.43 8.67
CA GLU A 204 -16.07 25.24 9.20
C GLU A 204 -15.77 23.96 8.39
N ARG A 205 -14.90 24.05 7.37
CA ARG A 205 -14.57 22.94 6.49
C ARG A 205 -13.23 22.30 6.85
N LEU A 206 -13.17 21.01 6.65
CA LEU A 206 -11.97 20.21 6.79
C LEU A 206 -11.41 19.89 5.41
N GLU A 207 -10.15 20.25 5.22
CA GLU A 207 -9.41 19.94 4.00
C GLU A 207 -8.25 19.02 4.30
N VAL A 208 -8.00 18.06 3.42
CA VAL A 208 -6.93 17.08 3.53
C VAL A 208 -6.06 17.15 2.27
N LEU A 209 -4.76 17.03 2.45
CA LEU A 209 -3.77 17.14 1.38
C LEU A 209 -3.44 15.75 0.80
N TRP A 210 -3.66 15.55 -0.49
CA TRP A 210 -3.14 14.39 -1.24
C TRP A 210 -3.02 14.66 -2.72
#